data_eba472cc018ec412794edea40e790bdf
#
_entry.id   eba472cc018ec412794edea40e790bdf
#
_cell.length_a   1.000
_cell.length_b   1.000
_cell.length_c   1.000
_cell.angle_alpha   90.00
_cell.angle_beta   90.00
_cell.angle_gamma   90.00
#
_symmetry.space_group_name_H-M   'P 1'
#
loop_
_entity.id
_entity.type
_entity.pdbx_description
1 polymer ?
#
loop_
_entity_poly.entity_id
_entity_poly.type
_entity_poly.pdbx_seq_one_letter_code
_entity_poly.pdbx_strand_id
1 'polypeptide(L)'
;MQNEDEVIDLKKLNLINPDSDKEQFYDWPDELLQRILGSMLYDNWFLLQCHSLIKPSYFRERAHKMICSIILDYFEKYKGRPDFHIVHMEISDKMKDHPTLPYFITELEIVSDAFEPSGQKREYFLDKIVQFAKTQAIRAGVSKTIDVLKQKHVPNRWSLVREILEKALLVDRDTDYGMNYFE
;
A
#
# COMPACT_ATOMS: atom_id res chain seq x y z
N MET A 1 39.22 -29.12 -1.26
CA MET A 1 38.42 -28.08 -0.58
C MET A 1 37.16 -27.90 -1.41
N GLN A 2 36.11 -28.60 -1.03
CA GLN A 2 34.78 -28.54 -1.68
C GLN A 2 34.03 -27.38 -1.04
N ASN A 3 33.72 -26.36 -1.84
CA ASN A 3 32.68 -25.39 -1.49
C ASN A 3 31.33 -26.10 -1.67
N GLU A 4 30.77 -26.56 -0.58
CA GLU A 4 29.36 -26.91 -0.54
C GLU A 4 28.59 -25.59 -0.59
N ASP A 5 28.07 -25.25 -1.78
CA ASP A 5 27.07 -24.22 -1.94
C ASP A 5 25.84 -24.65 -1.10
N GLU A 6 25.66 -23.98 0.02
CA GLU A 6 24.51 -24.16 0.89
C GLU A 6 23.26 -23.72 0.11
N VAL A 7 22.64 -24.68 -0.56
CA VAL A 7 21.35 -24.47 -1.24
C VAL A 7 20.33 -24.11 -0.18
N ILE A 8 20.03 -22.83 -0.06
CA ILE A 8 18.99 -22.33 0.82
C ILE A 8 17.68 -23.00 0.40
N ASP A 9 17.18 -23.92 1.23
CA ASP A 9 15.90 -24.58 1.02
C ASP A 9 14.76 -23.59 1.30
N LEU A 10 14.32 -22.91 0.25
CA LEU A 10 13.25 -21.92 0.29
C LEU A 10 11.92 -22.47 0.80
N LYS A 11 11.74 -23.81 0.82
CA LYS A 11 10.56 -24.46 1.41
C LYS A 11 10.59 -24.40 2.94
N LYS A 12 11.79 -24.40 3.55
CA LYS A 12 11.94 -24.26 5.03
C LYS A 12 11.62 -22.86 5.52
N LEU A 13 11.67 -21.85 4.64
CA LEU A 13 11.37 -20.46 5.01
C LEU A 13 9.87 -20.13 4.92
N ASN A 14 9.01 -21.10 4.60
CA ASN A 14 7.56 -20.89 4.37
C ASN A 14 7.25 -19.78 3.33
N LEU A 15 8.22 -19.45 2.48
CA LEU A 15 8.09 -18.35 1.49
C LEU A 15 7.41 -18.80 0.19
N ILE A 16 7.24 -20.13 0.00
CA ILE A 16 6.64 -20.68 -1.22
C ILE A 16 5.65 -21.78 -0.82
N ASN A 17 4.43 -21.38 -0.53
CA ASN A 17 3.30 -22.29 -0.52
C ASN A 17 2.37 -21.90 -1.67
N PRO A 18 2.30 -22.68 -2.76
CA PRO A 18 1.52 -22.31 -3.96
C PRO A 18 0.02 -22.19 -3.72
N ASP A 19 -0.51 -22.80 -2.66
CA ASP A 19 -1.93 -22.72 -2.31
C ASP A 19 -2.26 -21.60 -1.32
N SER A 20 -1.25 -20.91 -0.76
CA SER A 20 -1.43 -19.80 0.18
C SER A 20 -1.44 -18.43 -0.50
N ASP A 21 -1.21 -18.38 -1.81
CA ASP A 21 -0.93 -17.14 -2.55
C ASP A 21 -2.10 -16.12 -2.60
N LYS A 22 -3.28 -16.47 -2.11
CA LYS A 22 -4.42 -15.56 -2.09
C LYS A 22 -4.72 -14.95 -0.72
N GLU A 23 -4.30 -15.56 0.38
CA GLU A 23 -4.66 -15.10 1.74
C GLU A 23 -3.49 -14.50 2.55
N GLN A 24 -2.23 -14.85 2.25
CA GLN A 24 -1.08 -14.41 3.06
C GLN A 24 -0.49 -13.03 2.71
N PHE A 25 -1.00 -12.34 1.68
CA PHE A 25 -0.51 -11.00 1.33
C PHE A 25 -0.92 -9.91 2.31
N TYR A 26 -1.86 -10.19 3.23
CA TYR A 26 -2.48 -9.20 4.09
C TYR A 26 -2.42 -9.64 5.55
N ASP A 27 -1.27 -9.45 6.20
CA ASP A 27 -1.09 -9.78 7.63
C ASP A 27 -1.66 -8.72 8.58
N TRP A 28 -2.31 -7.69 8.04
CA TRP A 28 -2.81 -6.59 8.85
C TRP A 28 -4.33 -6.66 8.99
N PRO A 29 -4.85 -6.51 10.22
CA PRO A 29 -6.29 -6.49 10.46
C PRO A 29 -6.99 -5.43 9.62
N ASP A 30 -8.19 -5.73 9.14
CA ASP A 30 -9.00 -4.80 8.33
C ASP A 30 -9.24 -3.49 9.07
N GLU A 31 -9.44 -3.53 10.40
CA GLU A 31 -9.60 -2.35 11.25
C GLU A 31 -8.40 -1.38 11.16
N LEU A 32 -7.19 -1.94 11.06
CA LEU A 32 -6.00 -1.11 10.93
C LEU A 32 -5.92 -0.46 9.54
N LEU A 33 -6.31 -1.21 8.51
CA LEU A 33 -6.36 -0.69 7.13
C LEU A 33 -7.43 0.40 6.98
N GLN A 34 -8.59 0.22 7.60
CA GLN A 34 -9.66 1.21 7.68
C GLN A 34 -9.18 2.48 8.42
N ARG A 35 -8.45 2.30 9.52
CA ARG A 35 -7.88 3.40 10.28
C ARG A 35 -6.82 4.18 9.50
N ILE A 36 -6.01 3.51 8.68
CA ILE A 36 -5.06 4.16 7.75
C ILE A 36 -5.82 5.06 6.79
N LEU A 37 -6.85 4.53 6.12
CA LEU A 37 -7.66 5.28 5.17
C LEU A 37 -8.41 6.44 5.83
N GLY A 38 -8.99 6.23 7.02
CA GLY A 38 -9.61 7.28 7.82
C GLY A 38 -8.62 8.39 8.18
N SER A 39 -7.39 8.03 8.55
CA SER A 39 -6.34 9.01 8.83
C SER A 39 -5.93 9.79 7.58
N MET A 40 -5.85 9.14 6.41
CA MET A 40 -5.59 9.84 5.14
C MET A 40 -6.73 10.80 4.77
N LEU A 41 -7.97 10.48 5.14
CA LEU A 41 -9.15 11.29 4.85
C LEU A 41 -9.26 12.51 5.77
N TYR A 42 -8.90 12.39 7.04
CA TYR A 42 -9.17 13.43 8.04
C TYR A 42 -7.93 14.16 8.57
N ASP A 43 -6.74 13.60 8.41
CA ASP A 43 -5.49 14.20 8.90
C ASP A 43 -4.57 14.58 7.73
N ASN A 44 -4.53 15.88 7.41
CA ASN A 44 -3.71 16.38 6.31
C ASN A 44 -2.20 16.17 6.53
N TRP A 45 -1.73 16.29 7.78
CA TRP A 45 -0.35 15.99 8.10
C TRP A 45 -0.02 14.53 7.83
N PHE A 46 -0.90 13.63 8.24
CA PHE A 46 -0.74 12.20 8.02
C PHE A 46 -0.71 11.86 6.52
N LEU A 47 -1.62 12.41 5.73
CA LEU A 47 -1.65 12.22 4.28
C LEU A 47 -0.36 12.70 3.61
N LEU A 48 0.14 13.88 4.01
CA LEU A 48 1.43 14.40 3.54
C LEU A 48 2.60 13.44 3.81
N GLN A 49 2.57 12.73 4.94
CA GLN A 49 3.63 11.81 5.34
C GLN A 49 3.56 10.45 4.63
N CYS A 50 2.38 9.99 4.28
CA CYS A 50 2.18 8.61 3.81
C CYS A 50 1.75 8.49 2.34
N HIS A 51 1.44 9.59 1.63
CA HIS A 51 0.93 9.52 0.26
C HIS A 51 1.86 8.80 -0.72
N SER A 52 3.18 8.92 -0.56
CA SER A 52 4.16 8.21 -1.39
C SER A 52 4.36 6.74 -0.99
N LEU A 53 4.04 6.41 0.27
CA LEU A 53 4.24 5.09 0.84
C LEU A 53 3.06 4.15 0.56
N ILE A 54 1.85 4.66 0.60
CA ILE A 54 0.62 3.87 0.48
C ILE A 54 0.20 3.76 -0.99
N LYS A 55 -0.17 2.54 -1.40
CA LYS A 55 -0.68 2.26 -2.74
C LYS A 55 -2.02 1.54 -2.66
N PRO A 56 -2.97 1.82 -3.59
CA PRO A 56 -4.25 1.11 -3.61
C PRO A 56 -4.11 -0.42 -3.66
N SER A 57 -3.05 -0.92 -4.32
CA SER A 57 -2.76 -2.35 -4.41
C SER A 57 -2.42 -3.02 -3.08
N TYR A 58 -2.15 -2.26 -2.02
CA TYR A 58 -1.85 -2.80 -0.70
C TYR A 58 -3.11 -3.23 0.07
N PHE A 59 -4.27 -2.78 -0.36
CA PHE A 59 -5.55 -3.15 0.25
C PHE A 59 -6.13 -4.39 -0.42
N ARG A 60 -6.80 -5.24 0.34
CA ARG A 60 -7.49 -6.43 -0.16
C ARG A 60 -8.84 -6.05 -0.75
N GLU A 61 -9.63 -5.31 0.01
CA GLU A 61 -10.99 -4.96 -0.32
C GLU A 61 -11.05 -3.96 -1.49
N ARG A 62 -11.99 -4.21 -2.43
CA ARG A 62 -12.17 -3.35 -3.61
C ARG A 62 -12.56 -1.93 -3.22
N ALA A 63 -13.41 -1.80 -2.19
CA ALA A 63 -13.82 -0.49 -1.69
C ALA A 63 -12.62 0.27 -1.12
N HIS A 64 -11.79 -0.35 -0.30
CA HIS A 64 -10.58 0.27 0.25
C HIS A 64 -9.59 0.68 -0.84
N LYS A 65 -9.40 -0.15 -1.89
CA LYS A 65 -8.58 0.23 -3.07
C LYS A 65 -9.11 1.49 -3.73
N MET A 66 -10.42 1.56 -3.94
CA MET A 66 -11.07 2.70 -4.59
C MET A 66 -10.96 3.96 -3.73
N ILE A 67 -11.27 3.87 -2.44
CA ILE A 67 -11.13 4.99 -1.48
C ILE A 67 -9.70 5.51 -1.48
N CYS A 68 -8.71 4.62 -1.35
CA CYS A 68 -7.30 4.98 -1.40
C CYS A 68 -6.93 5.69 -2.71
N SER A 69 -7.36 5.14 -3.86
CA SER A 69 -7.08 5.75 -5.17
C SER A 69 -7.66 7.16 -5.25
N ILE A 70 -8.92 7.34 -4.86
CA ILE A 70 -9.58 8.65 -4.89
C ILE A 70 -8.84 9.67 -4.02
N ILE A 71 -8.45 9.28 -2.80
CA ILE A 71 -7.71 10.16 -1.88
C ILE A 71 -6.36 10.58 -2.49
N LEU A 72 -5.62 9.63 -3.05
CA LEU A 72 -4.31 9.90 -3.63
C LEU A 72 -4.40 10.71 -4.93
N ASP A 73 -5.34 10.39 -5.82
CA ASP A 73 -5.58 11.11 -7.08
C ASP A 73 -5.98 12.58 -6.79
N TYR A 74 -6.82 12.78 -5.78
CA TYR A 74 -7.22 14.12 -5.34
C TYR A 74 -6.03 14.89 -4.77
N PHE A 75 -5.23 14.24 -3.91
CA PHE A 75 -4.05 14.83 -3.33
C PHE A 75 -3.01 15.21 -4.39
N GLU A 76 -2.78 14.35 -5.38
CA GLU A 76 -1.86 14.64 -6.48
C GLU A 76 -2.28 15.87 -7.27
N LYS A 77 -3.58 16.02 -7.52
CA LYS A 77 -4.14 17.11 -8.33
C LYS A 77 -4.24 18.42 -7.56
N TYR A 78 -4.68 18.39 -6.30
CA TYR A 78 -5.04 19.58 -5.53
C TYR A 78 -4.09 19.88 -4.37
N LYS A 79 -3.13 18.99 -4.08
CA LYS A 79 -2.14 19.11 -3.00
C LYS A 79 -2.76 19.26 -1.61
N GLY A 80 -3.98 18.79 -1.45
CA GLY A 80 -4.73 18.77 -0.21
C GLY A 80 -5.55 17.50 -0.08
N ARG A 81 -6.05 17.21 1.12
CA ARG A 81 -6.92 16.06 1.33
C ARG A 81 -8.32 16.34 0.77
N PRO A 82 -9.01 15.33 0.20
CA PRO A 82 -10.43 15.43 -0.04
C PRO A 82 -11.18 15.43 1.29
N ASP A 83 -12.40 15.95 1.31
CA ASP A 83 -13.33 15.67 2.39
C ASP A 83 -14.17 14.41 2.09
N PHE A 84 -14.94 13.96 3.08
CA PHE A 84 -15.81 12.80 2.96
C PHE A 84 -16.77 12.90 1.78
N HIS A 85 -17.40 14.09 1.58
CA HIS A 85 -18.38 14.28 0.54
C HIS A 85 -17.77 14.19 -0.87
N ILE A 86 -16.55 14.66 -1.04
CA ILE A 86 -15.82 14.52 -2.31
C ILE A 86 -15.58 13.05 -2.62
N VAL A 87 -15.09 12.27 -1.64
CA VAL A 87 -14.85 10.84 -1.85
C VAL A 87 -16.15 10.09 -2.11
N HIS A 88 -17.21 10.41 -1.38
CA HIS A 88 -18.54 9.84 -1.59
C HIS A 88 -19.08 10.13 -3.00
N MET A 89 -18.95 11.36 -3.48
CA MET A 89 -19.38 11.78 -4.82
C MET A 89 -18.59 11.04 -5.90
N GLU A 90 -17.26 10.99 -5.77
CA GLU A 90 -16.40 10.27 -6.72
C GLU A 90 -16.72 8.76 -6.78
N ILE A 91 -17.01 8.12 -5.65
CA ILE A 91 -17.47 6.72 -5.59
C ILE A 91 -18.80 6.59 -6.32
N SER A 92 -19.77 7.47 -6.01
CA SER A 92 -21.11 7.44 -6.61
C SER A 92 -21.05 7.61 -8.13
N ASP A 93 -20.21 8.49 -8.63
CA ASP A 93 -20.03 8.70 -10.07
C ASP A 93 -19.35 7.51 -10.75
N LYS A 94 -18.27 6.95 -10.15
CA LYS A 94 -17.55 5.80 -10.70
C LYS A 94 -18.38 4.51 -10.67
N MET A 95 -19.29 4.39 -9.70
CA MET A 95 -20.12 3.20 -9.48
C MET A 95 -21.57 3.42 -9.86
N LYS A 96 -21.86 4.49 -10.64
CA LYS A 96 -23.20 4.81 -11.09
C LYS A 96 -23.89 3.58 -11.72
N ASP A 97 -25.10 3.31 -11.27
CA ASP A 97 -25.93 2.18 -11.72
C ASP A 97 -25.35 0.78 -11.42
N HIS A 98 -24.23 0.70 -10.66
CA HIS A 98 -23.67 -0.59 -10.28
C HIS A 98 -24.34 -1.14 -9.00
N PRO A 99 -24.79 -2.41 -8.99
CA PRO A 99 -25.54 -2.98 -7.86
C PRO A 99 -24.76 -3.01 -6.53
N THR A 100 -23.42 -2.94 -6.57
CA THR A 100 -22.57 -2.93 -5.37
C THR A 100 -22.28 -1.53 -4.84
N LEU A 101 -22.82 -0.45 -5.42
CA LEU A 101 -22.62 0.91 -4.90
C LEU A 101 -22.90 1.02 -3.39
N PRO A 102 -24.01 0.48 -2.83
CA PRO A 102 -24.28 0.57 -1.39
C PRO A 102 -23.13 0.00 -0.54
N TYR A 103 -22.53 -1.11 -0.97
CA TYR A 103 -21.38 -1.69 -0.28
C TYR A 103 -20.19 -0.71 -0.21
N PHE A 104 -19.84 -0.03 -1.31
CA PHE A 104 -18.74 0.94 -1.33
C PHE A 104 -19.01 2.15 -0.44
N ILE A 105 -20.27 2.59 -0.36
CA ILE A 105 -20.67 3.70 0.54
C ILE A 105 -20.57 3.26 2.00
N THR A 106 -21.07 2.07 2.34
CA THR A 106 -20.94 1.53 3.69
C THR A 106 -19.49 1.39 4.12
N GLU A 107 -18.61 0.90 3.24
CA GLU A 107 -17.17 0.82 3.54
C GLU A 107 -16.53 2.20 3.73
N LEU A 108 -16.96 3.23 2.99
CA LEU A 108 -16.50 4.59 3.21
C LEU A 108 -16.94 5.13 4.58
N GLU A 109 -18.16 4.82 5.02
CA GLU A 109 -18.67 5.17 6.36
C GLU A 109 -17.85 4.49 7.46
N ILE A 110 -17.57 3.19 7.31
CA ILE A 110 -16.71 2.42 8.24
C ILE A 110 -15.31 3.03 8.32
N VAL A 111 -14.71 3.37 7.17
CA VAL A 111 -13.41 4.05 7.10
C VAL A 111 -13.45 5.41 7.82
N SER A 112 -14.52 6.16 7.62
CA SER A 112 -14.72 7.44 8.29
C SER A 112 -14.79 7.29 9.82
N ASP A 113 -15.54 6.31 10.30
CA ASP A 113 -15.73 6.04 11.73
C ASP A 113 -14.46 5.46 12.39
N ALA A 114 -13.61 4.81 11.63
CA ALA A 114 -12.33 4.28 12.11
C ALA A 114 -11.28 5.38 12.40
N PHE A 115 -11.52 6.62 12.02
CA PHE A 115 -10.62 7.71 12.33
C PHE A 115 -10.64 8.06 13.82
N GLU A 116 -9.47 8.01 14.45
CA GLU A 116 -9.25 8.51 15.81
C GLU A 116 -8.29 9.69 15.78
N PRO A 117 -8.70 10.87 16.29
CA PRO A 117 -7.82 12.01 16.44
C PRO A 117 -6.72 11.72 17.48
N SER A 118 -5.57 11.22 17.05
CA SER A 118 -4.51 10.79 17.96
C SER A 118 -3.30 11.72 17.90
N GLY A 119 -3.32 12.83 18.65
CA GLY A 119 -2.21 13.79 18.65
C GLY A 119 -0.85 13.20 19.03
N GLN A 120 -0.77 12.39 20.08
CA GLN A 120 0.51 11.86 20.60
C GLN A 120 0.96 10.52 19.98
N LYS A 121 0.08 9.82 19.23
CA LYS A 121 0.38 8.50 18.66
C LYS A 121 0.65 8.54 17.15
N ARG A 122 0.64 9.72 16.54
CA ARG A 122 0.79 9.88 15.08
C ARG A 122 2.09 9.28 14.56
N GLU A 123 3.21 9.60 15.19
CA GLU A 123 4.54 9.10 14.79
C GLU A 123 4.61 7.58 14.91
N TYR A 124 4.15 7.02 16.04
CA TYR A 124 4.11 5.57 16.21
C TYR A 124 3.27 4.88 15.12
N PHE A 125 2.11 5.47 14.79
CA PHE A 125 1.23 4.93 13.75
C PHE A 125 1.87 5.04 12.37
N LEU A 126 2.54 6.15 12.08
CA LEU A 126 3.28 6.33 10.84
C LEU A 126 4.42 5.32 10.71
N ASP A 127 5.19 5.06 11.77
CA ASP A 127 6.26 4.04 11.76
C ASP A 127 5.70 2.65 11.42
N LYS A 128 4.51 2.30 11.94
CA LYS A 128 3.84 1.05 11.57
C LYS A 128 3.47 1.01 10.09
N ILE A 129 2.99 2.12 9.53
CA ILE A 129 2.66 2.22 8.11
C ILE A 129 3.90 2.09 7.24
N VAL A 130 5.01 2.70 7.62
CA VAL A 130 6.30 2.53 6.91
C VAL A 130 6.68 1.05 6.86
N GLN A 131 6.61 0.35 8.01
CA GLN A 131 6.88 -1.09 8.06
C GLN A 131 5.92 -1.90 7.18
N PHE A 132 4.64 -1.55 7.19
CA PHE A 132 3.64 -2.16 6.32
C PHE A 132 3.98 -1.94 4.85
N ALA A 133 4.21 -0.68 4.44
CA ALA A 133 4.54 -0.34 3.06
C ALA A 133 5.79 -1.06 2.57
N LYS A 134 6.85 -1.11 3.39
CA LYS A 134 8.08 -1.87 3.10
C LYS A 134 7.78 -3.35 2.88
N THR A 135 7.01 -3.97 3.78
CA THR A 135 6.63 -5.39 3.66
C THR A 135 5.85 -5.65 2.39
N GLN A 136 4.86 -4.82 2.07
CA GLN A 136 4.06 -4.97 0.86
C GLN A 136 4.87 -4.73 -0.42
N ALA A 137 5.79 -3.75 -0.41
CA ALA A 137 6.66 -3.48 -1.54
C ALA A 137 7.61 -4.67 -1.83
N ILE A 138 8.21 -5.25 -0.79
CA ILE A 138 9.09 -6.43 -0.92
C ILE A 138 8.29 -7.63 -1.43
N ARG A 139 7.11 -7.90 -0.87
CA ARG A 139 6.24 -9.00 -1.33
C ARG A 139 5.85 -8.84 -2.81
N ALA A 140 5.43 -7.63 -3.20
CA ALA A 140 5.10 -7.33 -4.59
C ALA A 140 6.33 -7.46 -5.51
N GLY A 141 7.51 -7.05 -5.05
CA GLY A 141 8.78 -7.21 -5.76
C GLY A 141 9.14 -8.67 -5.97
N VAL A 142 9.02 -9.50 -4.93
CA VAL A 142 9.27 -10.94 -5.00
C VAL A 142 8.29 -11.62 -5.95
N SER A 143 6.99 -11.32 -5.86
CA SER A 143 5.99 -11.88 -6.78
C SER A 143 6.29 -11.55 -8.24
N LYS A 144 6.59 -10.27 -8.55
CA LYS A 144 6.99 -9.86 -9.90
C LYS A 144 8.28 -10.55 -10.36
N THR A 145 9.23 -10.73 -9.47
CA THR A 145 10.47 -11.46 -9.76
C THR A 145 10.19 -12.90 -10.17
N ILE A 146 9.32 -13.59 -9.43
CA ILE A 146 8.89 -14.94 -9.75
C ILE A 146 8.22 -14.99 -11.14
N ASP A 147 7.36 -14.01 -11.46
CA ASP A 147 6.70 -13.94 -12.76
C ASP A 147 7.70 -13.74 -13.91
N VAL A 148 8.72 -12.90 -13.72
CA VAL A 148 9.81 -12.70 -14.67
C VAL A 148 10.61 -13.98 -14.85
N LEU A 149 10.90 -14.71 -13.76
CA LEU A 149 11.67 -15.96 -13.81
C LEU A 149 10.92 -17.11 -14.49
N LYS A 150 9.58 -17.16 -14.38
CA LYS A 150 8.72 -18.14 -15.07
C LYS A 150 8.70 -17.93 -16.60
N GLN A 151 8.94 -16.73 -17.09
CA GLN A 151 8.95 -16.44 -18.52
C GLN A 151 10.24 -16.92 -19.18
N LYS A 152 10.14 -17.73 -20.25
CA LYS A 152 11.31 -18.37 -20.90
C LYS A 152 12.21 -17.41 -21.66
N HIS A 153 11.68 -16.30 -22.20
CA HIS A 153 12.39 -15.39 -23.10
C HIS A 153 12.23 -13.92 -22.68
N VAL A 154 12.82 -13.56 -21.54
CA VAL A 154 12.89 -12.17 -21.09
C VAL A 154 14.30 -11.65 -21.37
N PRO A 155 14.47 -10.68 -22.29
CA PRO A 155 15.76 -10.02 -22.46
C PRO A 155 16.22 -9.38 -21.15
N ASN A 156 17.51 -9.47 -20.87
CA ASN A 156 18.11 -8.87 -19.65
C ASN A 156 17.41 -9.26 -18.34
N ARG A 157 16.91 -10.51 -18.26
CA ARG A 157 16.14 -11.04 -17.11
C ARG A 157 16.75 -10.66 -15.75
N TRP A 158 18.04 -10.85 -15.58
CA TRP A 158 18.72 -10.59 -14.31
C TRP A 158 18.79 -9.11 -13.97
N SER A 159 18.96 -8.24 -14.97
CA SER A 159 18.90 -6.78 -14.76
C SER A 159 17.51 -6.33 -14.34
N LEU A 160 16.46 -6.90 -14.94
CA LEU A 160 15.07 -6.61 -14.59
C LEU A 160 14.72 -7.08 -13.18
N VAL A 161 15.14 -8.30 -12.81
CA VAL A 161 14.97 -8.83 -11.44
C VAL A 161 15.64 -7.92 -10.42
N ARG A 162 16.89 -7.53 -10.69
CA ARG A 162 17.63 -6.61 -9.82
C ARG A 162 16.88 -5.28 -9.65
N GLU A 163 16.45 -4.67 -10.74
CA GLU A 163 15.71 -3.40 -10.70
C GLU A 163 14.41 -3.49 -9.89
N ILE A 164 13.66 -4.59 -10.05
CA ILE A 164 12.42 -4.83 -9.29
C ILE A 164 12.71 -4.88 -7.79
N LEU A 165 13.73 -5.62 -7.39
CA LEU A 165 14.07 -5.79 -5.98
C LEU A 165 14.69 -4.52 -5.39
N GLU A 166 15.55 -3.82 -6.11
CA GLU A 166 16.10 -2.53 -5.69
C GLU A 166 14.99 -1.51 -5.44
N LYS A 167 14.02 -1.39 -6.36
CA LYS A 167 12.86 -0.51 -6.17
C LYS A 167 12.00 -0.89 -4.95
N ALA A 168 11.86 -2.19 -4.68
CA ALA A 168 11.11 -2.66 -3.52
C ALA A 168 11.79 -2.34 -2.19
N LEU A 169 13.13 -2.37 -2.16
CA LEU A 169 13.95 -2.08 -0.98
C LEU A 169 14.06 -0.57 -0.70
N LEU A 170 13.86 0.28 -1.70
CA LEU A 170 13.93 1.74 -1.56
C LEU A 170 12.68 2.35 -0.91
N VAL A 171 11.64 1.56 -0.68
CA VAL A 171 10.44 2.07 0.02
C VAL A 171 10.81 2.38 1.47
N ASP A 172 10.92 3.64 1.77
CA ASP A 172 11.15 4.16 3.11
C ASP A 172 10.39 5.47 3.30
N ARG A 173 10.36 5.95 4.54
CA ARG A 173 9.89 7.29 4.83
C ARG A 173 10.80 8.25 4.04
N ASP A 174 10.22 9.04 3.15
CA ASP A 174 10.93 10.14 2.52
C ASP A 174 11.38 11.07 3.62
N THR A 175 12.66 10.99 3.99
CA THR A 175 13.29 11.95 4.92
C THR A 175 13.53 13.29 4.26
N ASP A 176 13.25 13.40 2.98
CA ASP A 176 13.35 14.63 2.22
C ASP A 176 12.06 15.47 2.37
N TYR A 177 11.73 15.77 3.63
CA TYR A 177 10.90 16.93 3.88
C TYR A 177 11.71 18.12 3.43
N GLY A 178 11.33 18.72 2.30
CA GLY A 178 11.85 19.99 1.89
C GLY A 178 12.10 20.88 3.08
N MET A 179 13.24 20.66 3.73
CA MET A 179 13.74 21.53 4.75
C MET A 179 14.13 22.80 4.03
N ASN A 180 13.37 23.83 4.31
CA ASN A 180 13.78 25.20 4.27
C ASN A 180 13.96 25.86 2.91
N TYR A 181 12.90 26.48 2.46
CA TYR A 181 13.08 27.73 1.77
C TYR A 181 12.24 28.82 2.44
N PHE A 182 12.58 29.13 3.70
CA PHE A 182 12.30 30.43 4.31
C PHE A 182 13.50 30.77 5.22
N GLU A 183 14.55 31.24 4.61
CA GLU A 183 15.39 32.31 5.12
C GLU A 183 15.07 33.58 4.36
#